data_12fe90331af957329eb7bfa96f857973
#
_entry.id   12fe90331af957329eb7bfa96f857973
#
_cell.length_a   1.000
_cell.length_b   1.000
_cell.length_c   1.000
_cell.angle_alpha   90.00
_cell.angle_beta   90.00
_cell.angle_gamma   90.00
#
_symmetry.space_group_name_H-M   'P 1'
#
loop_
_entity.id
_entity.type
_entity.pdbx_description
1 polymer ?
#
loop_
_entity_poly.entity_id
_entity_poly.type
_entity_poly.pdbx_seq_one_letter_code
_entity_poly.pdbx_strand_id
1 'polypeptide(L)'
;MKPKGRLRRRVRQGILPFVLKPAKRADVTARVGLPLVVETMRALGVDEVAGAELPPPKRQRGFAPAHKLEAIVTLLAAGGDRVEDVRVLAEDKGLEKLLGAAFPSPDALLDFIGQFHDPTCWEGRPPEKKAWVAPESAGLRALEAINRALVERGAERRVTQATIDHDGTIIEAHKREATVAYEGTRGFQPLVAVWAEQQLVVADEFRDGNVAGGADPLSSVQRAFANLPAWVGERRFRADSAAYYTPLLKYLVKEQIGFAISADMTRELRACCTAVAKRRWARLDTREREEGDVVEAEFTPGDRPRAAWPLRYIALRFTPRQQELLESRGVTYHAVVTNGRDLDAAQLVRWHREKAGTIEHVHRVMKDELGAGVLPSARFGANAAWFRLNALTFNVLTVLKRRALPERFRDARPKRLRYELFTLGGELAVHQTQLSVRVPVGDQRLREIVAARQRLLAMYDARRRA
;
A
#
# COMPACT_ATOMS: atom_id res chain seq x y z
N MET A 1 -26.31 -9.13 -41.43
CA MET A 1 -25.83 -10.46 -41.95
C MET A 1 -26.38 -11.54 -41.05
N LYS A 2 -27.28 -12.41 -41.58
CA LYS A 2 -27.83 -13.52 -40.80
C LYS A 2 -26.73 -14.61 -40.67
N PRO A 3 -26.49 -15.17 -39.50
CA PRO A 3 -25.52 -16.26 -39.38
C PRO A 3 -26.06 -17.50 -40.09
N LYS A 4 -25.43 -17.89 -41.19
CA LYS A 4 -25.69 -19.16 -41.88
C LYS A 4 -24.98 -20.29 -41.12
N GLY A 5 -25.76 -21.21 -40.56
CA GLY A 5 -25.27 -22.50 -40.09
C GLY A 5 -25.91 -22.93 -38.78
N ARG A 6 -26.95 -23.78 -38.85
CA ARG A 6 -27.40 -24.57 -37.70
C ARG A 6 -26.24 -25.47 -37.24
N LEU A 7 -25.64 -25.12 -36.07
CA LEU A 7 -24.71 -26.01 -35.38
C LEU A 7 -25.39 -27.35 -35.12
N ARG A 8 -24.86 -28.42 -35.74
CA ARG A 8 -25.40 -29.78 -35.57
C ARG A 8 -25.37 -30.19 -34.10
N ARG A 9 -26.53 -30.44 -33.52
CA ARG A 9 -26.82 -30.91 -32.14
C ARG A 9 -26.23 -32.29 -31.86
N ARG A 10 -24.91 -32.51 -31.87
CA ARG A 10 -24.37 -33.87 -31.65
C ARG A 10 -23.74 -34.11 -30.27
N VAL A 11 -23.33 -33.09 -29.51
CA VAL A 11 -22.83 -33.31 -28.14
C VAL A 11 -23.21 -32.07 -27.31
N ARG A 12 -23.99 -32.24 -26.26
CA ARG A 12 -24.25 -31.20 -25.27
C ARG A 12 -23.37 -31.46 -24.06
N GLN A 13 -22.47 -30.53 -23.71
CA GLN A 13 -21.75 -30.52 -22.44
C GLN A 13 -22.42 -29.62 -21.39
N GLY A 14 -23.40 -28.80 -21.79
CA GLY A 14 -24.12 -27.88 -20.92
C GLY A 14 -25.40 -27.37 -21.54
N ILE A 15 -26.05 -26.41 -20.88
CA ILE A 15 -27.32 -25.79 -21.35
C ILE A 15 -27.07 -24.95 -22.60
N LEU A 16 -25.97 -24.22 -22.68
CA LEU A 16 -25.61 -23.42 -23.84
C LEU A 16 -25.04 -24.29 -24.97
N PRO A 17 -25.27 -23.92 -26.26
CA PRO A 17 -24.99 -24.77 -27.41
C PRO A 17 -23.52 -24.72 -27.85
N PHE A 18 -22.57 -24.95 -26.94
CA PHE A 18 -21.15 -25.09 -27.28
C PHE A 18 -20.52 -26.29 -26.57
N VAL A 19 -19.33 -26.66 -27.03
CA VAL A 19 -18.52 -27.75 -26.48
C VAL A 19 -17.14 -27.23 -26.15
N LEU A 20 -16.66 -27.48 -24.95
CA LEU A 20 -15.29 -27.20 -24.53
C LEU A 20 -14.40 -28.36 -24.99
N LYS A 21 -13.29 -28.01 -25.62
CA LYS A 21 -12.22 -28.90 -26.01
C LYS A 21 -10.87 -28.31 -25.65
N PRO A 22 -9.89 -29.14 -25.28
CA PRO A 22 -8.54 -28.66 -25.08
C PRO A 22 -7.99 -28.00 -26.35
N ALA A 23 -7.24 -26.92 -26.23
CA ALA A 23 -6.53 -26.32 -27.36
C ALA A 23 -5.49 -27.30 -27.88
N LYS A 24 -5.31 -27.33 -29.21
CA LYS A 24 -4.34 -28.22 -29.87
C LYS A 24 -2.88 -27.79 -29.59
N ARG A 25 -2.65 -26.53 -29.18
CA ARG A 25 -1.34 -25.97 -28.90
C ARG A 25 -1.42 -25.14 -27.61
N ALA A 26 -0.33 -25.14 -26.83
CA ALA A 26 -0.18 -24.30 -25.63
C ALA A 26 0.25 -22.85 -25.97
N ASP A 27 -0.27 -22.32 -27.07
CA ASP A 27 0.12 -20.99 -27.59
C ASP A 27 -0.98 -19.94 -27.37
N VAL A 28 -1.72 -20.09 -26.27
CA VAL A 28 -2.77 -19.15 -25.89
C VAL A 28 -2.55 -18.69 -24.46
N THR A 29 -2.92 -17.46 -24.18
CA THR A 29 -2.97 -16.91 -22.82
C THR A 29 -4.26 -16.12 -22.63
N ALA A 30 -4.77 -16.12 -21.41
CA ALA A 30 -5.88 -15.26 -21.00
C ALA A 30 -5.39 -13.92 -20.40
N ARG A 31 -4.07 -13.64 -20.39
CA ARG A 31 -3.46 -12.58 -19.59
C ARG A 31 -2.43 -11.73 -20.35
N VAL A 32 -2.77 -11.31 -21.59
CA VAL A 32 -1.88 -10.50 -22.45
C VAL A 32 -1.44 -9.19 -21.80
N GLY A 33 -2.26 -8.60 -20.93
CA GLY A 33 -1.93 -7.34 -20.26
C GLY A 33 -1.11 -7.50 -18.98
N LEU A 34 -1.04 -8.69 -18.39
CA LEU A 34 -0.34 -8.92 -17.12
C LEU A 34 1.19 -8.69 -17.20
N PRO A 35 1.89 -8.98 -18.32
CA PRO A 35 3.31 -8.65 -18.47
C PRO A 35 3.67 -7.18 -18.22
N LEU A 36 2.73 -6.23 -18.34
CA LEU A 36 2.96 -4.82 -18.00
C LEU A 36 3.46 -4.63 -16.56
N VAL A 37 3.09 -5.51 -15.65
CA VAL A 37 3.56 -5.48 -14.24
C VAL A 37 5.06 -5.74 -14.19
N VAL A 38 5.54 -6.80 -14.84
CA VAL A 38 6.96 -7.16 -14.90
C VAL A 38 7.75 -6.11 -15.69
N GLU A 39 7.20 -5.63 -16.82
CA GLU A 39 7.84 -4.55 -17.60
C GLU A 39 7.96 -3.26 -16.78
N THR A 40 6.99 -2.95 -15.89
CA THR A 40 7.10 -1.80 -14.98
C THR A 40 8.23 -2.00 -13.98
N MET A 41 8.35 -3.16 -13.37
CA MET A 41 9.45 -3.48 -12.44
C MET A 41 10.81 -3.33 -13.13
N ARG A 42 10.97 -3.90 -14.33
CA ARG A 42 12.23 -3.84 -15.10
C ARG A 42 12.53 -2.43 -15.62
N ALA A 43 11.51 -1.67 -16.04
CA ALA A 43 11.69 -0.26 -16.41
C ALA A 43 12.24 0.58 -15.25
N LEU A 44 11.86 0.24 -14.01
CA LEU A 44 12.36 0.86 -12.79
C LEU A 44 13.66 0.21 -12.28
N GLY A 45 14.13 -0.89 -12.88
CA GLY A 45 15.31 -1.64 -12.43
C GLY A 45 15.14 -2.29 -11.05
N VAL A 46 13.92 -2.67 -10.69
CA VAL A 46 13.61 -3.37 -9.44
C VAL A 46 14.29 -4.73 -9.41
N ASP A 47 14.36 -5.41 -10.54
CA ASP A 47 15.06 -6.70 -10.72
C ASP A 47 16.57 -6.59 -10.47
N GLU A 48 17.20 -5.51 -10.90
CA GLU A 48 18.63 -5.24 -10.69
C GLU A 48 18.91 -5.00 -9.20
N VAL A 49 18.11 -4.13 -8.55
CA VAL A 49 18.23 -3.87 -7.11
C VAL A 49 17.93 -5.12 -6.30
N ALA A 50 16.90 -5.88 -6.67
CA ALA A 50 16.60 -7.15 -6.01
C ALA A 50 17.74 -8.18 -6.16
N GLY A 51 18.41 -8.19 -7.30
CA GLY A 51 19.60 -9.04 -7.53
C GLY A 51 20.80 -8.65 -6.66
N ALA A 52 20.94 -7.36 -6.34
CA ALA A 52 22.02 -6.84 -5.50
C ALA A 52 21.74 -6.96 -3.99
N GLU A 53 20.51 -6.66 -3.57
CA GLU A 53 20.14 -6.53 -2.15
C GLU A 53 19.69 -7.85 -1.51
N LEU A 54 19.01 -8.72 -2.29
CA LEU A 54 18.50 -9.97 -1.74
C LEU A 54 19.62 -11.00 -1.57
N PRO A 55 19.61 -11.78 -0.47
CA PRO A 55 20.61 -12.78 -0.24
C PRO A 55 20.62 -13.82 -1.38
N PRO A 56 21.80 -14.28 -1.80
CA PRO A 56 21.92 -15.27 -2.85
C PRO A 56 21.20 -16.57 -2.46
N PRO A 57 20.75 -17.37 -3.42
CA PRO A 57 20.08 -18.62 -3.12
C PRO A 57 21.03 -19.58 -2.41
N LYS A 58 20.52 -20.29 -1.39
CA LYS A 58 21.30 -21.30 -0.63
C LYS A 58 21.87 -22.44 -1.50
N ARG A 59 21.30 -22.65 -2.67
CA ARG A 59 21.73 -23.64 -3.67
C ARG A 59 21.84 -22.97 -5.03
N GLN A 60 22.86 -23.35 -5.81
CA GLN A 60 23.05 -22.81 -7.18
C GLN A 60 21.97 -23.25 -8.18
N ARG A 61 21.08 -24.15 -7.78
CA ARG A 61 19.97 -24.64 -8.61
C ARG A 61 18.65 -23.98 -8.18
N GLY A 62 17.86 -23.51 -9.13
CA GLY A 62 16.53 -22.92 -8.91
C GLY A 62 16.43 -21.48 -9.40
N PHE A 63 15.33 -20.85 -9.09
CA PHE A 63 15.05 -19.49 -9.49
C PHE A 63 15.83 -18.47 -8.63
N ALA A 64 16.37 -17.44 -9.29
CA ALA A 64 17.00 -16.33 -8.61
C ALA A 64 16.02 -15.60 -7.66
N PRO A 65 16.49 -14.99 -6.55
CA PRO A 65 15.65 -14.27 -5.61
C PRO A 65 14.82 -13.15 -6.30
N ALA A 66 15.43 -12.40 -7.21
CA ALA A 66 14.74 -11.37 -7.99
C ALA A 66 13.58 -11.95 -8.83
N HIS A 67 13.75 -13.13 -9.43
CA HIS A 67 12.68 -13.79 -10.18
C HIS A 67 11.53 -14.27 -9.28
N LYS A 68 11.83 -14.75 -8.07
CA LYS A 68 10.80 -15.10 -7.07
C LYS A 68 10.02 -13.89 -6.61
N LEU A 69 10.69 -12.75 -6.43
CA LEU A 69 10.06 -11.48 -6.13
C LEU A 69 9.14 -11.03 -7.28
N GLU A 70 9.61 -11.06 -8.54
CA GLU A 70 8.77 -10.78 -9.72
C GLU A 70 7.55 -11.71 -9.79
N ALA A 71 7.71 -12.99 -9.49
CA ALA A 71 6.62 -13.96 -9.50
C ALA A 71 5.55 -13.64 -8.44
N ILE A 72 5.95 -13.27 -7.22
CA ILE A 72 5.00 -12.87 -6.15
C ILE A 72 4.28 -11.57 -6.52
N VAL A 73 5.00 -10.56 -7.00
CA VAL A 73 4.36 -9.30 -7.43
C VAL A 73 3.37 -9.54 -8.58
N THR A 74 3.73 -10.41 -9.53
CA THR A 74 2.83 -10.80 -10.63
C THR A 74 1.62 -11.56 -10.13
N LEU A 75 1.79 -12.47 -9.17
CA LEU A 75 0.72 -13.22 -8.51
C LEU A 75 -0.29 -12.28 -7.84
N LEU A 76 0.20 -11.37 -6.98
CA LEU A 76 -0.64 -10.42 -6.27
C LEU A 76 -1.35 -9.45 -7.23
N ALA A 77 -0.65 -8.96 -8.25
CA ALA A 77 -1.25 -8.12 -9.29
C ALA A 77 -2.33 -8.87 -10.08
N ALA A 78 -2.15 -10.16 -10.35
CA ALA A 78 -3.14 -11.02 -11.01
C ALA A 78 -4.37 -11.32 -10.14
N GLY A 79 -4.29 -11.13 -8.82
CA GLY A 79 -5.39 -11.34 -7.89
C GLY A 79 -5.30 -12.63 -7.07
N GLY A 80 -4.15 -13.29 -7.08
CA GLY A 80 -3.86 -14.33 -6.11
C GLY A 80 -3.64 -13.72 -4.73
N ASP A 81 -4.25 -14.27 -3.71
CA ASP A 81 -4.10 -13.84 -2.31
C ASP A 81 -3.34 -14.86 -1.46
N ARG A 82 -3.02 -16.02 -2.04
CA ARG A 82 -2.25 -17.11 -1.45
C ARG A 82 -1.10 -17.51 -2.35
N VAL A 83 -0.03 -18.00 -1.75
CA VAL A 83 1.14 -18.45 -2.51
C VAL A 83 0.80 -19.61 -3.46
N GLU A 84 -0.13 -20.47 -3.05
CA GLU A 84 -0.61 -21.61 -3.83
C GLU A 84 -1.27 -21.21 -5.17
N ASP A 85 -1.82 -19.99 -5.24
CA ASP A 85 -2.49 -19.48 -6.45
C ASP A 85 -1.51 -19.29 -7.63
N VAL A 86 -0.18 -19.29 -7.35
CA VAL A 86 0.82 -19.25 -8.42
C VAL A 86 0.67 -20.42 -9.42
N ARG A 87 0.08 -21.55 -9.00
CA ARG A 87 -0.21 -22.70 -9.87
C ARG A 87 -1.10 -22.29 -11.05
N VAL A 88 -2.08 -21.43 -10.79
CA VAL A 88 -2.99 -20.92 -11.85
C VAL A 88 -2.25 -20.10 -12.90
N LEU A 89 -1.19 -19.36 -12.48
CA LEU A 89 -0.33 -18.64 -13.43
C LEU A 89 0.61 -19.59 -14.18
N ALA A 90 1.15 -20.59 -13.47
CA ALA A 90 2.04 -21.59 -14.05
C ALA A 90 1.36 -22.53 -15.07
N GLU A 91 0.04 -22.71 -14.98
CA GLU A 91 -0.77 -23.43 -15.98
C GLU A 91 -0.90 -22.65 -17.29
N ASP A 92 -0.80 -21.32 -17.26
CA ASP A 92 -0.85 -20.46 -18.46
C ASP A 92 0.51 -20.43 -19.17
N LYS A 93 0.78 -21.45 -19.99
CA LYS A 93 2.05 -21.57 -20.73
C LYS A 93 2.28 -20.47 -21.74
N GLY A 94 1.22 -19.84 -22.22
CA GLY A 94 1.32 -18.63 -23.05
C GLY A 94 1.87 -17.45 -22.24
N LEU A 95 1.42 -17.26 -21.00
CA LEU A 95 1.95 -16.23 -20.12
C LEU A 95 3.43 -16.46 -19.79
N GLU A 96 3.84 -17.69 -19.46
CA GLU A 96 5.26 -18.02 -19.23
C GLU A 96 6.14 -17.66 -20.44
N LYS A 97 5.66 -17.97 -21.67
CA LYS A 97 6.37 -17.56 -22.89
C LYS A 97 6.48 -16.04 -23.04
N LEU A 98 5.43 -15.28 -22.69
CA LEU A 98 5.46 -13.81 -22.73
C LEU A 98 6.43 -13.22 -21.72
N LEU A 99 6.51 -13.80 -20.53
CA LEU A 99 7.44 -13.38 -19.47
C LEU A 99 8.88 -13.84 -19.72
N GLY A 100 9.07 -14.83 -20.58
CA GLY A 100 10.37 -15.43 -20.88
C GLY A 100 10.90 -16.33 -19.76
N ALA A 101 10.06 -16.70 -18.79
CA ALA A 101 10.44 -17.52 -17.63
C ALA A 101 9.22 -18.29 -17.07
N ALA A 102 9.49 -19.45 -16.49
CA ALA A 102 8.49 -20.23 -15.78
C ALA A 102 8.22 -19.67 -14.38
N PHE A 103 7.03 -19.92 -13.84
CA PHE A 103 6.73 -19.58 -12.45
C PHE A 103 7.39 -20.58 -11.47
N PRO A 104 7.94 -20.11 -10.34
CA PRO A 104 8.38 -20.97 -9.25
C PRO A 104 7.18 -21.75 -8.66
N SER A 105 7.46 -22.92 -8.09
CA SER A 105 6.45 -23.67 -7.34
C SER A 105 6.02 -22.93 -6.07
N PRO A 106 4.82 -23.20 -5.52
CA PRO A 106 4.40 -22.66 -4.22
C PRO A 106 5.43 -22.89 -3.12
N ASP A 107 5.99 -24.09 -3.02
CA ASP A 107 7.01 -24.42 -2.02
C ASP A 107 8.27 -23.55 -2.17
N ALA A 108 8.71 -23.31 -3.41
CA ALA A 108 9.87 -22.45 -3.67
C ALA A 108 9.60 -20.98 -3.30
N LEU A 109 8.34 -20.51 -3.39
CA LEU A 109 7.95 -19.19 -2.95
C LEU A 109 7.75 -19.11 -1.44
N LEU A 110 7.19 -20.13 -0.80
CA LEU A 110 7.09 -20.22 0.67
C LEU A 110 8.49 -20.28 1.32
N ASP A 111 9.40 -21.08 0.76
CA ASP A 111 10.79 -21.10 1.19
C ASP A 111 11.47 -19.74 1.04
N PHE A 112 11.20 -19.03 -0.05
CA PHE A 112 11.71 -17.67 -0.28
C PHE A 112 11.19 -16.69 0.77
N ILE A 113 9.89 -16.67 1.02
CA ILE A 113 9.28 -15.79 2.03
C ILE A 113 9.78 -16.19 3.43
N GLY A 114 9.94 -17.49 3.69
CA GLY A 114 10.44 -18.03 4.96
C GLY A 114 11.87 -17.57 5.33
N GLN A 115 12.70 -17.20 4.35
CA GLN A 115 14.07 -16.72 4.57
C GLN A 115 14.13 -15.34 5.25
N PHE A 116 13.06 -14.57 5.20
CA PHE A 116 12.97 -13.25 5.84
C PHE A 116 12.73 -13.33 7.36
N HIS A 117 12.39 -14.49 7.88
CA HIS A 117 12.30 -14.73 9.32
C HIS A 117 13.66 -15.11 9.88
N ASP A 118 14.25 -14.18 10.61
CA ASP A 118 15.51 -14.39 11.32
C ASP A 118 15.22 -14.60 12.82
N PRO A 119 15.45 -15.80 13.36
CA PRO A 119 15.18 -16.08 14.77
C PRO A 119 15.94 -15.17 15.74
N THR A 120 17.13 -14.69 15.37
CA THR A 120 17.95 -13.82 16.24
C THR A 120 17.27 -12.48 16.52
N CYS A 121 16.44 -11.99 15.61
CA CYS A 121 15.63 -10.80 15.83
C CYS A 121 14.58 -10.97 16.95
N TRP A 122 14.40 -12.22 17.45
CA TRP A 122 13.40 -12.55 18.49
C TRP A 122 14.01 -12.87 19.84
N GLU A 123 15.34 -12.97 19.95
CA GLU A 123 16.03 -13.30 21.20
C GLU A 123 15.77 -12.28 22.32
N GLY A 124 15.55 -11.01 21.96
CA GLY A 124 15.20 -9.92 22.89
C GLY A 124 13.73 -9.83 23.26
N ARG A 125 12.86 -10.73 22.78
CA ARG A 125 11.42 -10.65 23.05
C ARG A 125 11.11 -10.85 24.53
N PRO A 126 10.43 -9.88 25.19
CA PRO A 126 10.09 -10.04 26.60
C PRO A 126 9.23 -11.26 26.83
N PRO A 127 9.41 -12.00 27.94
CA PRO A 127 8.46 -13.03 28.37
C PRO A 127 7.08 -12.36 28.58
N GLU A 128 6.01 -13.16 28.57
CA GLU A 128 4.64 -12.72 28.86
C GLU A 128 3.96 -11.81 27.81
N LYS A 129 4.37 -11.91 26.55
CA LYS A 129 3.67 -11.22 25.44
C LYS A 129 3.50 -9.71 25.65
N LYS A 130 4.44 -9.05 26.33
CA LYS A 130 4.47 -7.58 26.41
C LYS A 130 4.63 -6.98 25.02
N ALA A 131 4.03 -5.80 24.82
CA ALA A 131 4.20 -5.05 23.58
C ALA A 131 5.69 -4.81 23.29
N TRP A 132 6.14 -5.24 22.11
CA TRP A 132 7.53 -5.15 21.72
C TRP A 132 7.64 -5.05 20.19
N VAL A 133 8.39 -4.07 19.72
CA VAL A 133 8.67 -3.89 18.29
C VAL A 133 9.89 -4.73 17.94
N ALA A 134 9.69 -5.76 17.12
CA ALA A 134 10.78 -6.64 16.69
C ALA A 134 11.77 -5.88 15.80
N PRO A 135 13.09 -6.04 15.99
CA PRO A 135 14.08 -5.55 15.03
C PRO A 135 13.86 -6.20 13.66
N GLU A 136 14.07 -5.43 12.61
CA GLU A 136 13.97 -5.97 11.26
C GLU A 136 15.18 -6.83 10.89
N SER A 137 14.94 -7.98 10.25
CA SER A 137 15.99 -8.83 9.69
C SER A 137 16.71 -8.11 8.53
N ALA A 138 17.93 -8.57 8.21
CA ALA A 138 18.67 -8.09 7.05
C ALA A 138 17.85 -8.23 5.74
N GLY A 139 17.12 -9.35 5.60
CA GLY A 139 16.26 -9.58 4.45
C GLY A 139 15.10 -8.58 4.35
N LEU A 140 14.45 -8.23 5.48
CA LEU A 140 13.39 -7.21 5.48
C LEU A 140 13.95 -5.82 5.11
N ARG A 141 15.14 -5.46 5.59
CA ARG A 141 15.81 -4.22 5.16
C ARG A 141 16.16 -4.22 3.67
N ALA A 142 16.53 -5.37 3.10
CA ALA A 142 16.75 -5.51 1.65
C ALA A 142 15.47 -5.24 0.85
N LEU A 143 14.32 -5.77 1.29
CA LEU A 143 13.03 -5.47 0.65
C LEU A 143 12.66 -3.97 0.79
N GLU A 144 13.00 -3.33 1.90
CA GLU A 144 12.81 -1.88 2.07
C GLU A 144 13.69 -1.08 1.09
N ALA A 145 14.96 -1.47 0.90
CA ALA A 145 15.85 -0.85 -0.07
C ALA A 145 15.31 -0.97 -1.50
N ILE A 146 14.76 -2.13 -1.87
CA ILE A 146 14.10 -2.35 -3.16
C ILE A 146 12.89 -1.41 -3.32
N ASN A 147 12.05 -1.31 -2.29
CA ASN A 147 10.89 -0.40 -2.33
C ASN A 147 11.33 1.07 -2.43
N ARG A 148 12.36 1.48 -1.69
CA ARG A 148 12.93 2.83 -1.77
C ARG A 148 13.41 3.15 -3.18
N ALA A 149 14.14 2.24 -3.82
CA ALA A 149 14.59 2.42 -5.21
C ALA A 149 13.42 2.52 -6.19
N LEU A 150 12.34 1.74 -5.97
CA LEU A 150 11.12 1.84 -6.76
C LEU A 150 10.46 3.21 -6.59
N VAL A 151 10.31 3.68 -5.34
CA VAL A 151 9.73 5.00 -5.03
C VAL A 151 10.56 6.11 -5.70
N GLU A 152 11.89 6.09 -5.54
CA GLU A 152 12.78 7.10 -6.12
C GLU A 152 12.67 7.17 -7.65
N ARG A 153 12.64 6.02 -8.32
CA ARG A 153 12.62 5.95 -9.79
C ARG A 153 11.19 6.09 -10.37
N GLY A 154 10.18 5.70 -9.61
CA GLY A 154 8.77 5.71 -10.01
C GLY A 154 8.07 7.04 -9.79
N ALA A 155 8.45 7.80 -8.76
CA ALA A 155 7.82 9.06 -8.43
C ALA A 155 8.02 10.13 -9.51
N GLU A 156 7.04 11.02 -9.62
CA GLU A 156 7.10 12.15 -10.55
C GLU A 156 7.99 13.27 -9.97
N ARG A 157 9.14 13.52 -10.57
CA ARG A 157 10.14 14.51 -10.09
C ARG A 157 9.62 15.95 -9.97
N ARG A 158 8.54 16.28 -10.69
CA ARG A 158 7.89 17.60 -10.59
C ARG A 158 7.19 17.81 -9.25
N VAL A 159 6.93 16.74 -8.48
CA VAL A 159 6.30 16.81 -7.17
C VAL A 159 7.41 16.89 -6.13
N THR A 160 7.69 18.09 -5.64
CA THR A 160 8.78 18.38 -4.70
C THR A 160 8.30 18.46 -3.24
N GLN A 161 7.00 18.32 -3.02
CA GLN A 161 6.39 18.23 -1.69
C GLN A 161 6.06 16.77 -1.36
N ALA A 162 6.29 16.36 -0.13
CA ALA A 162 5.81 15.09 0.39
C ALA A 162 5.05 15.28 1.70
N THR A 163 3.76 15.00 1.65
CA THR A 163 2.92 14.78 2.84
C THR A 163 2.91 13.28 3.14
N ILE A 164 3.47 12.90 4.28
CA ILE A 164 3.43 11.52 4.76
C ILE A 164 2.18 11.32 5.60
N ASP A 165 1.27 10.49 5.10
CA ASP A 165 0.15 9.95 5.88
C ASP A 165 0.61 8.68 6.58
N HIS A 166 0.47 8.63 7.90
CA HIS A 166 0.92 7.51 8.72
C HIS A 166 -0.26 6.94 9.51
N ASP A 167 -0.43 5.63 9.45
CA ASP A 167 -1.51 4.94 10.16
C ASP A 167 -1.22 3.45 10.34
N GLY A 168 -1.87 2.84 11.33
CA GLY A 168 -1.88 1.39 11.53
C GLY A 168 -3.12 0.73 10.95
N THR A 169 -3.02 -0.57 10.69
CA THR A 169 -4.17 -1.38 10.33
C THR A 169 -4.10 -2.73 11.02
N ILE A 170 -5.24 -3.29 11.42
CA ILE A 170 -5.28 -4.64 12.01
C ILE A 170 -5.46 -5.65 10.87
N ILE A 171 -4.63 -6.70 10.90
CA ILE A 171 -4.76 -7.89 10.08
C ILE A 171 -5.12 -9.04 11.00
N GLU A 172 -6.37 -9.46 10.92
CA GLU A 172 -6.83 -10.63 11.69
C GLU A 172 -6.11 -11.89 11.21
N ALA A 173 -5.61 -12.67 12.14
CA ALA A 173 -4.91 -13.92 11.85
C ALA A 173 -4.98 -14.90 13.03
N HIS A 174 -5.31 -16.14 12.72
CA HIS A 174 -5.33 -17.24 13.69
C HIS A 174 -4.00 -18.03 13.69
N LYS A 175 -2.90 -17.38 13.31
CA LYS A 175 -1.56 -17.98 13.28
C LYS A 175 -1.00 -18.10 14.70
N ARG A 176 -0.08 -19.08 14.91
CA ARG A 176 0.51 -19.37 16.23
C ARG A 176 1.15 -18.14 16.88
N GLU A 177 1.85 -17.32 16.12
CA GLU A 177 2.56 -16.14 16.61
C GLU A 177 1.68 -14.86 16.70
N ALA A 178 0.45 -14.89 16.20
CA ALA A 178 -0.46 -13.76 16.29
C ALA A 178 -0.86 -13.49 17.76
N THR A 179 -0.92 -12.22 18.13
CA THR A 179 -1.31 -11.76 19.47
C THR A 179 -2.68 -11.07 19.44
N VAL A 180 -3.26 -10.82 20.60
CA VAL A 180 -4.57 -10.14 20.69
C VAL A 180 -4.35 -8.63 20.54
N ALA A 181 -5.01 -8.03 19.55
CA ALA A 181 -5.03 -6.58 19.35
C ALA A 181 -5.94 -5.86 20.36
N TYR A 182 -5.85 -4.54 20.42
CA TYR A 182 -6.67 -3.74 21.34
C TYR A 182 -8.19 -3.87 21.12
N GLU A 183 -8.61 -4.23 19.89
CA GLU A 183 -10.02 -4.48 19.55
C GLU A 183 -10.52 -5.88 20.00
N GLY A 184 -9.67 -6.67 20.63
CA GLY A 184 -10.00 -8.03 21.08
C GLY A 184 -9.80 -9.11 20.01
N THR A 185 -9.50 -8.75 18.76
CA THR A 185 -9.20 -9.70 17.68
C THR A 185 -7.76 -10.17 17.75
N ARG A 186 -7.51 -11.41 17.35
CA ARG A 186 -6.15 -11.95 17.25
C ARG A 186 -5.54 -11.62 15.89
N GLY A 187 -4.33 -11.06 15.86
CA GLY A 187 -3.72 -10.68 14.59
C GLY A 187 -2.40 -9.96 14.72
N PHE A 188 -2.13 -9.12 13.74
CA PHE A 188 -0.97 -8.23 13.63
C PHE A 188 -1.44 -6.80 13.37
N GLN A 189 -0.62 -5.83 13.71
CA GLN A 189 -0.96 -4.40 13.57
C GLN A 189 0.18 -3.64 12.86
N PRO A 190 0.38 -3.86 11.54
CA PRO A 190 1.38 -3.12 10.80
C PRO A 190 1.06 -1.63 10.72
N LEU A 191 2.12 -0.81 10.74
CA LEU A 191 2.08 0.61 10.39
C LEU A 191 2.45 0.78 8.92
N VAL A 192 1.84 1.77 8.28
CA VAL A 192 2.13 2.15 6.89
C VAL A 192 2.33 3.65 6.81
N ALA A 193 3.31 4.08 6.03
CA ALA A 193 3.56 5.48 5.69
C ALA A 193 3.40 5.67 4.18
N VAL A 194 2.51 6.58 3.79
CA VAL A 194 2.16 6.85 2.39
C VAL A 194 2.53 8.27 2.02
N TRP A 195 3.25 8.44 0.92
CA TRP A 195 3.43 9.74 0.29
C TRP A 195 2.15 10.11 -0.47
N ALA A 196 1.36 10.99 0.13
CA ALA A 196 -0.03 11.27 -0.30
C ALA A 196 -0.12 11.77 -1.75
N GLU A 197 0.73 12.71 -2.16
CA GLU A 197 0.71 13.32 -3.50
C GLU A 197 1.07 12.32 -4.60
N GLN A 198 1.89 11.31 -4.25
CA GLN A 198 2.30 10.25 -5.18
C GLN A 198 1.47 8.98 -5.04
N GLN A 199 0.73 8.82 -3.93
CA GLN A 199 0.04 7.59 -3.57
C GLN A 199 1.01 6.38 -3.53
N LEU A 200 2.21 6.58 -2.98
CA LEU A 200 3.23 5.55 -2.86
C LEU A 200 3.47 5.21 -1.39
N VAL A 201 3.52 3.92 -1.07
CA VAL A 201 3.96 3.44 0.25
C VAL A 201 5.48 3.63 0.33
N VAL A 202 5.94 4.52 1.21
CA VAL A 202 7.36 4.82 1.38
C VAL A 202 8.01 4.02 2.50
N ALA A 203 7.24 3.60 3.50
CA ALA A 203 7.68 2.71 4.56
C ALA A 203 6.52 1.88 5.10
N ASP A 204 6.84 0.73 5.64
CA ASP A 204 5.94 -0.10 6.44
C ASP A 204 6.70 -0.67 7.63
N GLU A 205 5.98 -1.01 8.69
CA GLU A 205 6.53 -1.70 9.86
C GLU A 205 5.54 -2.74 10.35
N PHE A 206 5.88 -4.01 10.18
CA PHE A 206 5.02 -5.11 10.60
C PHE A 206 5.16 -5.33 12.11
N ARG A 207 4.03 -5.32 12.84
CA ARG A 207 3.99 -5.40 14.31
C ARG A 207 3.06 -6.50 14.78
N ASP A 208 3.33 -7.03 15.99
CA ASP A 208 2.39 -7.89 16.69
C ASP A 208 1.07 -7.13 16.99
N GLY A 209 -0.05 -7.85 17.08
CA GLY A 209 -1.36 -7.25 17.33
C GLY A 209 -1.46 -6.49 18.67
N ASN A 210 -0.70 -6.90 19.68
CA ASN A 210 -0.66 -6.24 20.99
C ASN A 210 0.29 -5.03 21.06
N VAL A 211 0.94 -4.68 19.95
CA VAL A 211 1.76 -3.46 19.85
C VAL A 211 0.87 -2.33 19.34
N ALA A 212 0.42 -1.47 20.25
CA ALA A 212 -0.42 -0.34 19.88
C ALA A 212 0.26 0.56 18.83
N GLY A 213 -0.53 1.18 17.95
CA GLY A 213 0.00 2.11 16.93
C GLY A 213 0.85 3.25 17.52
N GLY A 214 0.54 3.70 18.75
CA GLY A 214 1.29 4.70 19.48
C GLY A 214 2.56 4.20 20.19
N ALA A 215 2.84 2.89 20.15
CA ALA A 215 4.08 2.36 20.71
C ALA A 215 5.26 2.69 19.79
N ASP A 216 6.06 3.69 20.16
CA ASP A 216 7.23 4.18 19.40
C ASP A 216 6.98 4.38 17.88
N PRO A 217 6.15 5.35 17.48
CA PRO A 217 5.96 5.67 16.07
C PRO A 217 7.16 6.42 15.46
N LEU A 218 8.11 6.89 16.27
CA LEU A 218 9.21 7.76 15.83
C LEU A 218 10.12 7.05 14.82
N SER A 219 10.53 5.82 15.08
CA SER A 219 11.44 5.07 14.21
C SER A 219 10.82 4.83 12.82
N SER A 220 9.53 4.47 12.78
CA SER A 220 8.78 4.27 11.55
C SER A 220 8.68 5.56 10.72
N VAL A 221 8.40 6.69 11.38
CA VAL A 221 8.31 8.01 10.72
C VAL A 221 9.67 8.48 10.21
N GLN A 222 10.75 8.28 10.98
CA GLN A 222 12.11 8.60 10.53
C GLN A 222 12.49 7.82 9.27
N ARG A 223 12.19 6.53 9.22
CA ARG A 223 12.41 5.71 8.02
C ARG A 223 11.59 6.20 6.84
N ALA A 224 10.33 6.56 7.06
CA ALA A 224 9.47 7.09 5.99
C ALA A 224 10.08 8.32 5.33
N PHE A 225 10.60 9.27 6.11
CA PHE A 225 11.27 10.46 5.56
C PHE A 225 12.63 10.15 4.95
N ALA A 226 13.39 9.20 5.50
CA ALA A 226 14.68 8.75 4.93
C ALA A 226 14.53 8.02 3.59
N ASN A 227 13.36 7.43 3.33
CA ASN A 227 13.06 6.75 2.07
C ASN A 227 12.51 7.68 0.97
N LEU A 228 12.29 8.95 1.27
CA LEU A 228 11.92 9.93 0.25
C LEU A 228 13.10 10.28 -0.66
N PRO A 229 12.84 10.54 -1.95
CA PRO A 229 13.86 11.00 -2.86
C PRO A 229 14.49 12.33 -2.43
N ALA A 230 15.79 12.50 -2.73
CA ALA A 230 16.54 13.69 -2.33
C ALA A 230 16.03 15.02 -2.91
N TRP A 231 15.26 14.98 -4.03
CA TRP A 231 14.66 16.19 -4.60
C TRP A 231 13.41 16.70 -3.88
N VAL A 232 12.90 15.95 -2.87
CA VAL A 232 11.77 16.39 -2.07
C VAL A 232 12.25 17.46 -1.09
N GLY A 233 11.85 18.72 -1.35
CA GLY A 233 12.25 19.87 -0.55
C GLY A 233 11.31 20.16 0.60
N GLU A 234 10.00 20.04 0.39
CA GLU A 234 8.98 20.32 1.39
C GLU A 234 8.46 19.01 1.99
N ARG A 235 8.55 18.89 3.32
CA ARG A 235 8.13 17.70 4.07
C ARG A 235 6.99 18.03 5.02
N ARG A 236 5.91 17.25 4.95
CA ARG A 236 4.72 17.37 5.79
C ARG A 236 4.31 16.02 6.35
N PHE A 237 3.55 16.02 7.45
CA PHE A 237 3.14 14.80 8.14
C PHE A 237 1.71 14.90 8.66
N ARG A 238 0.92 13.81 8.49
CA ARG A 238 -0.43 13.70 9.03
C ARG A 238 -0.63 12.33 9.67
N ALA A 239 -1.21 12.31 10.86
CA ALA A 239 -1.52 11.09 11.57
C ALA A 239 -2.73 11.25 12.50
N ASP A 240 -3.23 10.13 13.01
CA ASP A 240 -4.21 10.09 14.09
C ASP A 240 -3.54 10.29 15.47
N SER A 241 -4.31 10.07 16.55
CA SER A 241 -3.82 10.24 17.90
C SER A 241 -2.79 9.21 18.35
N ALA A 242 -2.65 8.08 17.66
CA ALA A 242 -1.59 7.12 17.92
C ALA A 242 -0.19 7.74 17.71
N ALA A 243 -0.08 8.74 16.85
CA ALA A 243 1.16 9.50 16.65
C ALA A 243 1.33 10.71 17.60
N TYR A 244 0.39 10.93 18.52
CA TYR A 244 0.52 12.01 19.54
C TYR A 244 1.54 11.62 20.60
N TYR A 245 2.79 11.53 20.19
CA TYR A 245 3.92 11.06 20.97
C TYR A 245 4.99 12.15 21.08
N THR A 246 5.30 12.59 22.32
CA THR A 246 6.19 13.74 22.55
C THR A 246 7.55 13.66 21.84
N PRO A 247 8.26 12.53 21.80
CA PRO A 247 9.52 12.43 21.05
C PRO A 247 9.33 12.65 19.54
N LEU A 248 8.22 12.15 18.96
CA LEU A 248 7.89 12.37 17.55
C LEU A 248 7.60 13.85 17.27
N LEU A 249 6.78 14.50 18.11
CA LEU A 249 6.48 15.94 17.96
C LEU A 249 7.74 16.79 18.01
N LYS A 250 8.66 16.48 18.93
CA LYS A 250 9.97 17.16 19.02
C LYS A 250 10.82 16.94 17.78
N TYR A 251 10.84 15.71 17.24
CA TYR A 251 11.55 15.39 16.01
C TYR A 251 11.01 16.20 14.84
N LEU A 252 9.69 16.22 14.64
CA LEU A 252 9.04 16.94 13.53
C LEU A 252 9.33 18.45 13.60
N VAL A 253 9.32 19.05 14.81
CA VAL A 253 9.67 20.46 15.01
C VAL A 253 11.15 20.69 14.69
N LYS A 254 12.05 19.85 15.21
CA LYS A 254 13.50 19.96 14.99
C LYS A 254 13.87 19.87 13.51
N GLU A 255 13.27 18.94 12.80
CA GLU A 255 13.53 18.71 11.36
C GLU A 255 12.72 19.64 10.46
N GLN A 256 12.02 20.61 11.00
CA GLN A 256 11.18 21.59 10.27
C GLN A 256 10.15 20.93 9.37
N ILE A 257 9.59 19.80 9.80
CA ILE A 257 8.52 19.10 9.11
C ILE A 257 7.19 19.68 9.54
N GLY A 258 6.40 20.22 8.61
CA GLY A 258 5.04 20.68 8.88
C GLY A 258 4.12 19.52 9.22
N PHE A 259 3.29 19.60 10.27
CA PHE A 259 2.45 18.47 10.63
C PHE A 259 1.06 18.86 11.15
N ALA A 260 0.12 17.91 11.05
CA ALA A 260 -1.16 17.91 11.74
C ALA A 260 -1.45 16.49 12.28
N ILE A 261 -1.57 16.37 13.60
CA ILE A 261 -1.77 15.13 14.32
C ILE A 261 -2.98 15.28 15.24
N SER A 262 -3.90 14.29 15.26
CA SER A 262 -4.96 14.29 16.26
C SER A 262 -4.35 14.24 17.67
N ALA A 263 -4.76 15.15 18.54
CA ALA A 263 -4.26 15.19 19.92
C ALA A 263 -5.12 14.31 20.83
N ASP A 264 -4.50 13.65 21.81
CA ASP A 264 -5.24 12.97 22.86
C ASP A 264 -6.02 13.97 23.69
N MET A 265 -7.32 13.72 23.86
CA MET A 265 -8.21 14.58 24.65
C MET A 265 -8.00 14.36 26.15
N THR A 266 -6.88 14.88 26.66
CA THR A 266 -6.62 14.90 28.12
C THR A 266 -7.68 15.71 28.85
N ARG A 267 -7.79 15.51 30.16
CA ARG A 267 -8.72 16.26 31.00
C ARG A 267 -8.49 17.77 30.89
N GLU A 268 -7.22 18.20 30.89
CA GLU A 268 -6.81 19.59 30.80
C GLU A 268 -7.17 20.20 29.42
N LEU A 269 -6.88 19.50 28.33
CA LEU A 269 -7.22 19.96 26.99
C LEU A 269 -8.73 20.06 26.81
N ARG A 270 -9.49 19.07 27.32
CA ARG A 270 -10.96 19.09 27.30
C ARG A 270 -11.51 20.28 28.08
N ALA A 271 -10.98 20.56 29.28
CA ALA A 271 -11.38 21.70 30.09
C ALA A 271 -11.11 23.03 29.36
N CYS A 272 -9.92 23.13 28.72
CA CYS A 272 -9.57 24.29 27.89
C CYS A 272 -10.57 24.48 26.74
N CYS A 273 -10.89 23.42 25.98
CA CYS A 273 -11.87 23.48 24.88
C CYS A 273 -13.27 23.89 25.37
N THR A 274 -13.70 23.36 26.52
CA THR A 274 -15.03 23.65 27.09
C THR A 274 -15.13 25.09 27.56
N ALA A 275 -14.06 25.70 28.04
CA ALA A 275 -13.99 27.08 28.52
C ALA A 275 -13.99 28.11 27.40
N VAL A 276 -13.78 27.72 26.13
CA VAL A 276 -13.78 28.65 24.99
C VAL A 276 -15.16 29.26 24.82
N ALA A 277 -15.23 30.60 24.84
CA ALA A 277 -16.49 31.32 24.65
C ALA A 277 -17.15 30.99 23.29
N LYS A 278 -18.48 30.82 23.30
CA LYS A 278 -19.25 30.41 22.08
C LYS A 278 -18.96 31.29 20.86
N ARG A 279 -18.77 32.59 21.02
CA ARG A 279 -18.49 33.55 19.93
C ARG A 279 -17.14 33.36 19.24
N ARG A 280 -16.19 32.63 19.84
CA ARG A 280 -14.85 32.35 19.25
C ARG A 280 -14.89 31.16 18.27
N TRP A 281 -15.90 30.32 18.36
CA TRP A 281 -16.04 29.15 17.51
C TRP A 281 -16.48 29.54 16.10
N ALA A 282 -15.69 29.20 15.09
CA ALA A 282 -16.06 29.34 13.69
C ALA A 282 -16.71 28.07 13.16
N ARG A 283 -17.69 28.22 12.25
CA ARG A 283 -18.37 27.08 11.63
C ARG A 283 -17.42 26.28 10.77
N LEU A 284 -17.48 24.96 10.90
CA LEU A 284 -16.76 24.00 10.07
C LEU A 284 -17.76 23.18 9.27
N ASP A 285 -17.59 23.11 7.93
CA ASP A 285 -18.39 22.23 7.10
C ASP A 285 -18.14 20.77 7.49
N THR A 286 -19.23 20.09 7.87
CA THR A 286 -19.22 18.68 8.28
C THR A 286 -20.17 17.87 7.41
N ARG A 287 -19.98 16.56 7.41
CA ARG A 287 -20.91 15.63 6.76
C ARG A 287 -22.27 15.63 7.47
N GLU A 288 -23.33 15.30 6.77
CA GLU A 288 -24.77 15.54 6.94
C GLU A 288 -25.41 15.42 8.34
N ARG A 289 -24.80 14.78 9.33
CA ARG A 289 -25.46 14.48 10.64
C ARG A 289 -25.00 15.30 11.85
N GLU A 290 -23.94 16.08 11.71
CA GLU A 290 -23.35 16.80 12.86
C GLU A 290 -23.09 18.27 12.49
N GLU A 291 -23.25 19.14 13.47
CA GLU A 291 -22.77 20.53 13.38
C GLU A 291 -21.36 20.60 13.95
N GLY A 292 -20.42 21.03 13.11
CA GLY A 292 -19.03 21.16 13.49
C GLY A 292 -18.62 22.62 13.65
N ASP A 293 -17.88 22.89 14.68
CA ASP A 293 -17.22 24.16 14.90
C ASP A 293 -15.74 23.96 15.17
N VAL A 294 -14.94 24.97 14.88
CA VAL A 294 -13.49 24.95 15.03
C VAL A 294 -12.98 26.21 15.70
N VAL A 295 -11.94 26.09 16.51
CA VAL A 295 -11.26 27.23 17.15
C VAL A 295 -9.81 26.88 17.45
N GLU A 296 -8.93 27.88 17.46
CA GLU A 296 -7.59 27.72 18.04
C GLU A 296 -7.70 27.86 19.57
N ALA A 297 -7.34 26.76 20.28
CA ALA A 297 -7.36 26.72 21.74
C ALA A 297 -6.02 27.19 22.31
N GLU A 298 -6.08 28.01 23.35
CA GLU A 298 -4.90 28.48 24.08
C GLU A 298 -4.48 27.40 25.09
N PHE A 299 -3.84 26.35 24.61
CA PHE A 299 -3.44 25.20 25.41
C PHE A 299 -1.94 24.94 25.33
N THR A 300 -1.34 24.58 26.44
CA THR A 300 0.04 24.08 26.54
C THR A 300 0.04 22.89 27.52
N PRO A 301 0.53 21.70 27.12
CA PRO A 301 0.49 20.51 27.96
C PRO A 301 1.39 20.65 29.21
N GLY A 302 0.82 20.37 30.40
CA GLY A 302 1.55 20.38 31.68
C GLY A 302 2.20 21.72 32.01
N ASP A 303 3.23 21.74 32.86
CA ASP A 303 3.95 22.91 33.28
C ASP A 303 5.01 23.41 32.28
N ARG A 304 4.84 23.14 31.00
CA ARG A 304 5.82 23.50 29.96
C ARG A 304 5.72 25.00 29.66
N PRO A 305 6.85 25.75 29.63
CA PRO A 305 6.81 27.10 29.15
C PRO A 305 6.37 27.14 27.67
N ARG A 306 5.45 28.05 27.34
CA ARG A 306 4.92 28.21 25.99
C ARG A 306 6.01 28.41 24.94
N ALA A 307 7.09 29.08 25.28
CA ALA A 307 8.26 29.29 24.44
C ALA A 307 9.00 27.98 24.09
N ALA A 308 8.95 26.97 24.96
CA ALA A 308 9.55 25.64 24.72
C ALA A 308 8.61 24.68 23.99
N TRP A 309 7.35 25.08 23.77
CA TRP A 309 6.33 24.27 23.09
C TRP A 309 5.57 25.10 22.05
N PRO A 310 6.17 25.40 20.87
CA PRO A 310 5.62 26.33 19.89
C PRO A 310 4.49 25.71 19.06
N LEU A 311 3.70 24.81 19.63
CA LEU A 311 2.62 24.10 18.94
C LEU A 311 1.27 24.80 19.16
N ARG A 312 0.42 24.72 18.12
CA ARG A 312 -0.96 25.18 18.13
C ARG A 312 -1.88 23.98 18.33
N TYR A 313 -2.98 24.18 19.05
CA TYR A 313 -4.03 23.21 19.24
C TYR A 313 -5.32 23.74 18.62
N ILE A 314 -5.78 23.06 17.60
CA ILE A 314 -7.03 23.38 16.91
C ILE A 314 -8.12 22.48 17.47
N ALA A 315 -9.00 23.05 18.28
CA ALA A 315 -10.12 22.33 18.87
C ALA A 315 -11.29 22.24 17.89
N LEU A 316 -11.93 21.08 17.88
CA LEU A 316 -13.15 20.80 17.14
C LEU A 316 -14.26 20.47 18.13
N ARG A 317 -15.46 20.99 17.87
CA ARG A 317 -16.66 20.71 18.63
C ARG A 317 -17.74 20.19 17.69
N PHE A 318 -18.31 19.03 18.01
CA PHE A 318 -19.41 18.43 17.24
C PHE A 318 -20.66 18.38 18.10
N THR A 319 -21.74 18.89 17.54
CA THR A 319 -23.08 18.88 18.17
C THR A 319 -24.01 18.07 17.26
N PRO A 320 -24.71 17.04 17.80
CA PRO A 320 -25.68 16.28 17.01
C PRO A 320 -26.79 17.19 16.49
N ARG A 321 -27.17 17.06 15.20
CA ARG A 321 -28.25 17.85 14.57
C ARG A 321 -29.64 17.46 15.02
N GLN A 322 -29.82 16.20 15.43
CA GLN A 322 -31.06 15.70 16.02
C GLN A 322 -30.76 15.07 17.37
N GLN A 323 -31.50 15.52 18.42
CA GLN A 323 -31.63 14.73 19.64
C GLN A 323 -32.48 13.50 19.29
N GLU A 324 -31.85 12.38 19.03
CA GLU A 324 -32.54 11.10 19.06
C GLU A 324 -33.04 10.91 20.50
N LEU A 325 -34.35 10.72 20.65
CA LEU A 325 -35.09 10.70 21.93
C LEU A 325 -34.60 9.63 22.96
N LEU A 326 -33.64 8.76 22.59
CA LEU A 326 -33.15 7.65 23.38
C LEU A 326 -31.64 7.62 23.63
N GLU A 327 -30.84 8.40 22.94
CA GLU A 327 -29.41 8.53 23.19
C GLU A 327 -28.97 9.99 23.06
N SER A 328 -28.92 10.72 24.16
CA SER A 328 -28.30 12.05 24.21
C SER A 328 -26.79 11.92 24.04
N ARG A 329 -26.29 11.77 22.81
CA ARG A 329 -24.88 12.05 22.52
C ARG A 329 -24.64 13.52 22.79
N GLY A 330 -23.99 13.80 23.92
CA GLY A 330 -23.60 15.16 24.27
C GLY A 330 -22.60 15.74 23.26
N VAL A 331 -22.25 17.02 23.43
CA VAL A 331 -21.20 17.68 22.64
C VAL A 331 -19.90 16.91 22.75
N THR A 332 -19.31 16.54 21.61
CA THR A 332 -18.01 15.88 21.54
C THR A 332 -16.91 16.88 21.15
N TYR A 333 -15.74 16.71 21.75
CA TYR A 333 -14.57 17.57 21.48
C TYR A 333 -13.43 16.69 20.96
N HIS A 334 -12.74 17.20 19.94
CA HIS A 334 -11.48 16.65 19.41
C HIS A 334 -10.48 17.79 19.27
N ALA A 335 -9.22 17.48 19.08
CA ALA A 335 -8.22 18.48 18.79
C ALA A 335 -7.18 17.97 17.80
N VAL A 336 -6.58 18.88 17.06
CA VAL A 336 -5.45 18.64 16.16
C VAL A 336 -4.29 19.52 16.64
N VAL A 337 -3.12 18.92 16.86
CA VAL A 337 -1.89 19.63 17.17
C VAL A 337 -1.08 19.87 15.89
N THR A 338 -0.46 21.05 15.78
CA THR A 338 0.34 21.45 14.62
C THR A 338 1.45 22.42 14.98
N ASN A 339 2.53 22.44 14.20
CA ASN A 339 3.54 23.50 14.19
C ASN A 339 3.32 24.50 13.04
N GLY A 340 2.40 24.20 12.09
CA GLY A 340 2.10 25.04 10.93
C GLY A 340 1.39 26.34 11.32
N ARG A 341 1.73 27.44 10.65
CA ARG A 341 1.15 28.77 10.86
C ARG A 341 0.55 29.39 9.59
N ASP A 342 0.75 28.72 8.47
CA ASP A 342 0.34 29.11 7.13
C ASP A 342 -1.16 28.88 6.84
N LEU A 343 -1.80 27.97 7.60
CA LEU A 343 -3.21 27.64 7.45
C LEU A 343 -4.03 28.16 8.64
N ASP A 344 -5.23 28.65 8.35
CA ASP A 344 -6.23 28.92 9.39
C ASP A 344 -6.74 27.60 10.00
N ALA A 345 -7.51 27.69 11.09
CA ALA A 345 -7.98 26.51 11.82
C ALA A 345 -8.83 25.57 10.96
N ALA A 346 -9.71 26.11 10.11
CA ALA A 346 -10.60 25.32 9.27
C ALA A 346 -9.86 24.68 8.10
N GLN A 347 -8.92 25.40 7.49
CA GLN A 347 -8.04 24.89 6.43
C GLN A 347 -7.16 23.76 6.94
N LEU A 348 -6.55 23.91 8.12
CA LEU A 348 -5.73 22.90 8.74
C LEU A 348 -6.51 21.60 9.00
N VAL A 349 -7.72 21.72 9.55
CA VAL A 349 -8.57 20.55 9.80
C VAL A 349 -8.97 19.85 8.51
N ARG A 350 -9.29 20.61 7.45
CA ARG A 350 -9.58 20.01 6.13
C ARG A 350 -8.37 19.25 5.61
N TRP A 351 -7.19 19.86 5.63
CA TRP A 351 -5.95 19.22 5.21
C TRP A 351 -5.64 17.97 6.05
N HIS A 352 -5.79 18.02 7.37
CA HIS A 352 -5.63 16.85 8.23
C HIS A 352 -6.58 15.70 7.85
N ARG A 353 -7.84 16.01 7.50
CA ARG A 353 -8.86 15.02 7.14
C ARG A 353 -8.65 14.35 5.78
N GLU A 354 -7.88 14.95 4.88
CA GLU A 354 -7.53 14.33 3.60
C GLU A 354 -6.76 13.01 3.80
N LYS A 355 -6.10 12.81 4.97
CA LYS A 355 -5.46 11.55 5.34
C LYS A 355 -6.39 10.34 5.14
N ALA A 356 -7.65 10.44 5.52
CA ALA A 356 -8.61 9.35 5.39
C ALA A 356 -8.81 8.91 3.92
N GLY A 357 -8.75 9.85 2.97
CA GLY A 357 -8.89 9.54 1.53
C GLY A 357 -7.68 8.82 0.92
N THR A 358 -6.51 8.95 1.53
CA THR A 358 -5.25 8.35 1.03
C THR A 358 -4.92 7.03 1.73
N ILE A 359 -4.62 7.06 3.02
CA ILE A 359 -4.11 5.88 3.71
C ILE A 359 -5.13 4.77 3.92
N GLU A 360 -6.40 5.12 4.19
CA GLU A 360 -7.47 4.12 4.29
C GLU A 360 -7.71 3.41 2.95
N HIS A 361 -7.56 4.15 1.83
CA HIS A 361 -7.60 3.55 0.50
C HIS A 361 -6.47 2.54 0.30
N VAL A 362 -5.23 2.88 0.69
CA VAL A 362 -4.07 1.98 0.61
C VAL A 362 -4.29 0.73 1.44
N HIS A 363 -4.70 0.87 2.71
CA HIS A 363 -5.00 -0.27 3.60
C HIS A 363 -6.04 -1.21 2.99
N ARG A 364 -7.15 -0.65 2.49
CA ARG A 364 -8.22 -1.42 1.87
C ARG A 364 -7.74 -2.16 0.62
N VAL A 365 -7.01 -1.48 -0.26
CA VAL A 365 -6.49 -2.12 -1.49
C VAL A 365 -5.51 -3.24 -1.15
N MET A 366 -4.58 -3.01 -0.23
CA MET A 366 -3.60 -4.02 0.16
C MET A 366 -4.28 -5.24 0.81
N LYS A 367 -5.25 -5.04 1.70
CA LYS A 367 -5.92 -6.12 2.42
C LYS A 367 -6.91 -6.89 1.53
N ASP A 368 -7.72 -6.18 0.75
CA ASP A 368 -8.88 -6.77 0.07
C ASP A 368 -8.57 -7.18 -1.37
N GLU A 369 -7.52 -6.60 -1.99
CA GLU A 369 -7.26 -6.81 -3.41
C GLU A 369 -5.85 -7.33 -3.72
N LEU A 370 -4.89 -7.24 -2.79
CA LEU A 370 -3.51 -7.69 -3.02
C LEU A 370 -3.06 -8.81 -2.05
N GLY A 371 -3.96 -9.33 -1.22
CA GLY A 371 -3.67 -10.48 -0.35
C GLY A 371 -2.94 -10.15 0.96
N ALA A 372 -2.76 -8.87 1.35
CA ALA A 372 -2.16 -8.53 2.65
C ALA A 372 -3.02 -8.97 3.84
N GLY A 373 -4.32 -9.16 3.63
CA GLY A 373 -5.24 -9.71 4.62
C GLY A 373 -5.10 -11.22 4.86
N VAL A 374 -4.39 -11.95 3.98
CA VAL A 374 -4.21 -13.42 4.07
C VAL A 374 -2.74 -13.74 4.28
N LEU A 375 -2.34 -13.94 5.53
CA LEU A 375 -0.94 -14.17 5.88
C LEU A 375 -0.53 -15.63 5.60
N PRO A 376 0.58 -15.88 4.85
CA PRO A 376 0.93 -17.21 4.36
C PRO A 376 1.60 -18.11 5.38
N SER A 377 2.16 -17.58 6.48
CA SER A 377 3.08 -18.30 7.35
C SER A 377 2.66 -18.27 8.83
N ALA A 378 3.18 -19.21 9.61
CA ALA A 378 3.16 -19.15 11.07
C ALA A 378 4.28 -18.26 11.64
N ARG A 379 5.26 -17.83 10.81
CA ARG A 379 6.46 -17.07 11.22
C ARG A 379 6.29 -15.59 10.97
N PHE A 380 6.55 -14.76 11.96
CA PHE A 380 6.42 -13.31 11.89
C PHE A 380 7.18 -12.69 10.71
N GLY A 381 8.48 -12.93 10.58
CA GLY A 381 9.30 -12.31 9.53
C GLY A 381 8.86 -12.70 8.11
N ALA A 382 8.31 -13.91 7.92
CA ALA A 382 7.71 -14.32 6.66
C ALA A 382 6.43 -13.56 6.34
N ASN A 383 5.60 -13.29 7.36
CA ASN A 383 4.39 -12.48 7.22
C ASN A 383 4.73 -11.01 6.99
N ALA A 384 5.76 -10.49 7.67
CA ALA A 384 6.29 -9.15 7.43
C ALA A 384 6.77 -8.97 5.99
N ALA A 385 7.52 -9.95 5.45
CA ALA A 385 7.94 -9.95 4.05
C ALA A 385 6.75 -9.97 3.08
N TRP A 386 5.75 -10.81 3.35
CA TRP A 386 4.53 -10.86 2.55
C TRP A 386 3.81 -9.52 2.54
N PHE A 387 3.65 -8.86 3.68
CA PHE A 387 3.04 -7.55 3.80
C PHE A 387 3.81 -6.50 2.99
N ARG A 388 5.15 -6.46 3.10
CA ARG A 388 6.03 -5.56 2.34
C ARG A 388 5.99 -5.83 0.83
N LEU A 389 5.88 -7.08 0.40
CA LEU A 389 5.67 -7.45 -1.00
C LEU A 389 4.32 -6.97 -1.53
N ASN A 390 3.28 -6.93 -0.70
CA ASN A 390 2.00 -6.30 -1.04
C ASN A 390 2.14 -4.79 -1.22
N ALA A 391 2.86 -4.10 -0.33
CA ALA A 391 3.16 -2.67 -0.46
C ALA A 391 3.96 -2.37 -1.75
N LEU A 392 4.97 -3.19 -2.05
CA LEU A 392 5.74 -3.09 -3.28
C LEU A 392 4.86 -3.32 -4.52
N THR A 393 3.96 -4.31 -4.49
CA THR A 393 3.00 -4.56 -5.58
C THR A 393 2.06 -3.37 -5.77
N PHE A 394 1.55 -2.80 -4.67
CA PHE A 394 0.74 -1.58 -4.72
C PHE A 394 1.49 -0.44 -5.41
N ASN A 395 2.76 -0.24 -5.07
CA ASN A 395 3.60 0.80 -5.67
C ASN A 395 3.86 0.53 -7.17
N VAL A 396 4.17 -0.71 -7.57
CA VAL A 396 4.33 -1.09 -8.99
C VAL A 396 3.07 -0.76 -9.78
N LEU A 397 1.89 -1.13 -9.26
CA LEU A 397 0.62 -0.84 -9.93
C LEU A 397 0.33 0.67 -9.96
N THR A 398 0.71 1.41 -8.93
CA THR A 398 0.56 2.87 -8.88
C THR A 398 1.45 3.55 -9.92
N VAL A 399 2.72 3.14 -10.05
CA VAL A 399 3.62 3.66 -11.09
C VAL A 399 3.12 3.29 -12.49
N LEU A 400 2.69 2.03 -12.71
CA LEU A 400 2.09 1.61 -13.97
C LEU A 400 0.92 2.52 -14.38
N LYS A 401 -0.01 2.77 -13.46
CA LYS A 401 -1.18 3.64 -13.71
C LYS A 401 -0.78 5.08 -14.06
N ARG A 402 0.14 5.66 -13.31
CA ARG A 402 0.51 7.08 -13.41
C ARG A 402 1.46 7.36 -14.56
N ARG A 403 2.35 6.43 -14.89
CA ARG A 403 3.45 6.65 -15.85
C ARG A 403 3.21 6.01 -17.21
N ALA A 404 2.42 4.94 -17.27
CA ALA A 404 2.28 4.17 -18.50
C ALA A 404 0.85 4.07 -19.03
N LEU A 405 -0.16 4.01 -18.17
CA LEU A 405 -1.54 3.84 -18.60
C LEU A 405 -2.23 5.17 -18.97
N PRO A 406 -3.36 5.14 -19.71
CA PRO A 406 -4.22 6.30 -19.93
C PRO A 406 -4.80 6.85 -18.62
N GLU A 407 -5.12 8.15 -18.59
CA GLU A 407 -5.65 8.87 -17.41
C GLU A 407 -6.87 8.19 -16.78
N ARG A 408 -7.72 7.54 -17.58
CA ARG A 408 -8.89 6.80 -17.08
C ARG A 408 -8.56 5.68 -16.08
N PHE A 409 -7.28 5.26 -16.00
CA PHE A 409 -6.80 4.26 -15.04
C PHE A 409 -6.09 4.87 -13.82
N ARG A 410 -5.90 6.19 -13.76
CA ARG A 410 -5.13 6.83 -12.70
C ARG A 410 -5.57 6.40 -11.31
N ASP A 411 -6.88 6.41 -11.07
CA ASP A 411 -7.49 6.03 -9.79
C ASP A 411 -8.09 4.61 -9.81
N ALA A 412 -7.74 3.81 -10.82
CA ALA A 412 -8.26 2.46 -10.95
C ALA A 412 -7.74 1.56 -9.82
N ARG A 413 -8.64 0.82 -9.19
CA ARG A 413 -8.30 -0.23 -8.23
C ARG A 413 -7.74 -1.46 -8.97
N PRO A 414 -6.92 -2.31 -8.32
CA PRO A 414 -6.35 -3.51 -8.95
C PRO A 414 -7.39 -4.41 -9.62
N LYS A 415 -8.56 -4.60 -9.01
CA LYS A 415 -9.65 -5.39 -9.62
C LYS A 415 -10.12 -4.83 -10.96
N ARG A 416 -10.10 -3.49 -11.15
CA ARG A 416 -10.44 -2.87 -12.43
C ARG A 416 -9.36 -3.09 -13.47
N LEU A 417 -8.07 -2.99 -13.07
CA LEU A 417 -6.95 -3.31 -13.97
C LEU A 417 -7.02 -4.77 -14.45
N ARG A 418 -7.34 -5.69 -13.55
CA ARG A 418 -7.54 -7.12 -13.90
C ARG A 418 -8.65 -7.28 -14.91
N TYR A 419 -9.82 -6.69 -14.62
CA TYR A 419 -11.01 -6.85 -15.44
C TYR A 419 -10.87 -6.19 -16.82
N GLU A 420 -10.36 -4.95 -16.87
CA GLU A 420 -10.32 -4.18 -18.11
C GLU A 420 -9.04 -4.35 -18.94
N LEU A 421 -7.91 -4.73 -18.30
CA LEU A 421 -6.61 -4.67 -18.96
C LEU A 421 -5.85 -6.01 -18.92
N PHE A 422 -5.71 -6.63 -17.72
CA PHE A 422 -4.85 -7.78 -17.58
C PHE A 422 -5.43 -9.06 -18.18
N THR A 423 -6.75 -9.27 -18.09
CA THR A 423 -7.45 -10.44 -18.59
C THR A 423 -7.86 -10.30 -20.07
N LEU A 424 -6.90 -9.99 -20.91
CA LEU A 424 -7.06 -10.00 -22.36
C LEU A 424 -6.57 -11.33 -22.92
N GLY A 425 -7.43 -12.05 -23.63
CA GLY A 425 -7.06 -13.29 -24.34
C GLY A 425 -6.24 -13.01 -25.58
N GLY A 426 -5.24 -13.86 -25.84
CA GLY A 426 -4.43 -13.77 -27.04
C GLY A 426 -3.82 -15.11 -27.47
N GLU A 427 -3.55 -15.24 -28.76
CA GLU A 427 -2.86 -16.38 -29.38
C GLU A 427 -1.41 -15.97 -29.67
N LEU A 428 -0.46 -16.77 -29.22
CA LEU A 428 0.97 -16.54 -29.46
C LEU A 428 1.35 -17.17 -30.80
N ALA A 429 2.12 -16.43 -31.57
CA ALA A 429 2.72 -16.90 -32.80
C ALA A 429 4.22 -16.56 -32.81
N VAL A 430 5.03 -17.55 -33.17
CA VAL A 430 6.47 -17.35 -33.38
C VAL A 430 6.72 -17.37 -34.87
N HIS A 431 7.24 -16.27 -35.40
CA HIS A 431 7.68 -16.18 -36.78
C HIS A 431 9.16 -15.82 -36.80
N GLN A 432 9.97 -16.70 -37.38
CA GLN A 432 11.43 -16.63 -37.26
C GLN A 432 11.86 -16.60 -35.79
N THR A 433 12.43 -15.50 -35.33
CA THR A 433 12.87 -15.32 -33.91
C THR A 433 11.95 -14.39 -33.10
N GLN A 434 10.88 -13.86 -33.73
CA GLN A 434 9.99 -12.89 -33.10
C GLN A 434 8.75 -13.57 -32.55
N LEU A 435 8.53 -13.42 -31.24
CA LEU A 435 7.28 -13.77 -30.57
C LEU A 435 6.28 -12.63 -30.77
N SER A 436 5.12 -12.95 -31.27
CA SER A 436 3.98 -12.03 -31.43
C SER A 436 2.74 -12.55 -30.71
N VAL A 437 1.84 -11.65 -30.35
CA VAL A 437 0.55 -11.98 -29.73
C VAL A 437 -0.57 -11.41 -30.59
N ARG A 438 -1.47 -12.29 -31.01
CA ARG A 438 -2.68 -11.93 -31.76
C ARG A 438 -3.84 -11.84 -30.78
N VAL A 439 -4.51 -10.70 -30.78
CA VAL A 439 -5.73 -10.46 -30.00
C VAL A 439 -6.91 -10.23 -30.91
N PRO A 440 -8.16 -10.30 -30.42
CA PRO A 440 -9.35 -10.06 -31.27
C PRO A 440 -9.29 -8.72 -31.98
N VAL A 441 -9.74 -8.67 -33.21
CA VAL A 441 -9.75 -7.46 -34.05
C VAL A 441 -10.63 -6.37 -33.43
N GLY A 442 -10.12 -5.13 -33.40
CA GLY A 442 -10.85 -3.96 -32.90
C GLY A 442 -10.83 -3.79 -31.39
N ASP A 443 -10.12 -4.63 -30.65
CA ASP A 443 -10.00 -4.45 -29.20
C ASP A 443 -9.17 -3.20 -28.84
N GLN A 444 -9.80 -2.23 -28.20
CA GLN A 444 -9.16 -0.99 -27.78
C GLN A 444 -8.02 -1.23 -26.76
N ARG A 445 -8.16 -2.29 -25.95
CA ARG A 445 -7.14 -2.67 -24.94
C ARG A 445 -5.80 -2.97 -25.57
N LEU A 446 -5.76 -3.53 -26.78
CA LEU A 446 -4.51 -3.75 -27.51
C LEU A 446 -3.73 -2.44 -27.69
N ARG A 447 -4.41 -1.36 -28.13
CA ARG A 447 -3.78 -0.05 -28.35
C ARG A 447 -3.25 0.52 -27.05
N GLU A 448 -4.00 0.38 -25.96
CA GLU A 448 -3.60 0.85 -24.62
C GLU A 448 -2.40 0.06 -24.07
N ILE A 449 -2.38 -1.27 -24.24
CA ILE A 449 -1.24 -2.12 -23.84
C ILE A 449 0.00 -1.78 -24.67
N VAL A 450 -0.12 -1.63 -25.97
CA VAL A 450 1.01 -1.26 -26.85
C VAL A 450 1.59 0.11 -26.46
N ALA A 451 0.72 1.11 -26.26
CA ALA A 451 1.15 2.44 -25.82
C ALA A 451 1.81 2.40 -24.43
N ALA A 452 1.28 1.60 -23.51
CA ALA A 452 1.88 1.43 -22.19
C ALA A 452 3.28 0.81 -22.28
N ARG A 453 3.43 -0.26 -23.07
CA ARG A 453 4.74 -0.90 -23.30
C ARG A 453 5.77 0.05 -23.92
N GLN A 454 5.35 0.90 -24.86
CA GLN A 454 6.24 1.91 -25.47
C GLN A 454 6.71 2.93 -24.41
N ARG A 455 5.83 3.39 -23.51
CA ARG A 455 6.21 4.30 -22.42
C ARG A 455 7.15 3.64 -21.42
N LEU A 456 6.89 2.37 -21.06
CA LEU A 456 7.76 1.60 -20.17
C LEU A 456 9.13 1.35 -20.81
N LEU A 457 9.20 1.06 -22.11
CA LEU A 457 10.44 0.92 -22.84
C LEU A 457 11.24 2.23 -22.83
N ALA A 458 10.58 3.37 -23.08
CA ALA A 458 11.24 4.67 -23.01
C ALA A 458 11.81 4.99 -21.61
N MET A 459 11.09 4.60 -20.54
CA MET A 459 11.59 4.72 -19.17
C MET A 459 12.80 3.81 -18.92
N TYR A 460 12.76 2.57 -19.37
CA TYR A 460 13.86 1.62 -19.30
C TYR A 460 15.12 2.15 -19.99
N ASP A 461 14.98 2.61 -21.25
CA ASP A 461 16.09 3.14 -22.04
C ASP A 461 16.69 4.43 -21.44
N ALA A 462 15.82 5.31 -20.91
CA ALA A 462 16.28 6.53 -20.24
C ALA A 462 17.10 6.20 -18.97
N ARG A 463 16.65 5.24 -18.17
CA ARG A 463 17.36 4.79 -16.97
C ARG A 463 18.73 4.17 -17.29
N ARG A 464 18.81 3.39 -18.37
CA ARG A 464 20.07 2.73 -18.75
C ARG A 464 21.12 3.68 -19.36
N ARG A 465 20.70 4.88 -19.73
CA ARG A 465 21.61 5.93 -20.24
C ARG A 465 22.09 6.89 -19.15
N ALA A 466 21.38 6.94 -18.00
CA ALA A 466 21.73 7.75 -16.84
C ALA A 466 22.74 7.03 -15.93
#